data_edb6e1916bf23c9444ca07577ec3c153
#
_entry.id   edb6e1916bf23c9444ca07577ec3c153
#
_cell.length_a   1.000
_cell.length_b   1.000
_cell.length_c   1.000
_cell.angle_alpha   90.00
_cell.angle_beta   90.00
_cell.angle_gamma   90.00
#
_symmetry.space_group_name_H-M   'P 1'
#
loop_
_entity.id
_entity.type
_entity.pdbx_description
1 polymer ?
#
loop_
_entity_poly.entity_id
_entity_poly.type
_entity_poly.pdbx_seq_one_letter_code
_entity_poly.pdbx_strand_id
1 'polypeptide(L)'
;RFQMKGCKDGVTVVDDYAHHPTELRATLLAARDGDWSRIIAVFQPHLYSRTEFLHAEFAEALLEADVAVVTDVYGAREEPRPGISGKLIVDSLLRLDPHKPVIYLPRVGSVVEYLEDRTEEGDLVLTLGAGDVHRVGERFLSAD
;
A
#
# COMPACT_ATOMS: atom_id res chain seq x y z
N ARG A 1 -12.21 -5.70 -0.10
CA ARG A 1 -13.41 -4.94 -0.51
C ARG A 1 -13.11 -3.45 -0.50
N PHE A 2 -13.43 -2.79 -1.58
CA PHE A 2 -13.18 -1.35 -1.79
C PHE A 2 -14.13 -0.54 -0.88
N GLN A 3 -13.61 -0.01 0.22
CA GLN A 3 -14.43 0.66 1.22
C GLN A 3 -14.01 2.12 1.41
N MET A 4 -14.88 3.04 1.07
CA MET A 4 -14.64 4.48 1.29
C MET A 4 -14.55 4.75 2.79
N LYS A 5 -13.46 5.38 3.22
CA LYS A 5 -13.26 5.71 4.63
C LYS A 5 -13.50 7.18 4.93
N GLY A 6 -13.27 8.06 3.98
CA GLY A 6 -13.49 9.48 4.17
C GLY A 6 -12.62 10.33 3.27
N CYS A 7 -12.65 11.64 3.53
CA CYS A 7 -11.91 12.62 2.76
C CYS A 7 -11.37 13.69 3.71
N LYS A 8 -10.14 14.12 3.49
CA LYS A 8 -9.48 15.15 4.29
C LYS A 8 -8.65 16.03 3.36
N ASP A 9 -8.94 17.33 3.37
CA ASP A 9 -8.20 18.32 2.55
C ASP A 9 -8.14 17.93 1.07
N GLY A 10 -9.25 17.35 0.56
CA GLY A 10 -9.32 16.91 -0.83
C GLY A 10 -8.65 15.59 -1.13
N VAL A 11 -8.15 14.90 -0.11
CA VAL A 11 -7.55 13.58 -0.24
C VAL A 11 -8.57 12.53 0.17
N THR A 12 -8.90 11.63 -0.74
CA THR A 12 -9.87 10.55 -0.48
C THR A 12 -9.13 9.31 0.01
N VAL A 13 -9.68 8.67 1.03
CA VAL A 13 -9.08 7.46 1.62
C VAL A 13 -10.04 6.30 1.44
N VAL A 14 -9.52 5.22 0.85
CA VAL A 14 -10.25 3.97 0.62
C VAL A 14 -9.42 2.82 1.21
N ASP A 15 -10.08 1.87 1.85
CA ASP A 15 -9.44 0.67 2.37
C ASP A 15 -9.95 -0.56 1.62
N ASP A 16 -9.04 -1.48 1.33
CA ASP A 16 -9.39 -2.74 0.66
C ASP A 16 -8.60 -3.87 1.31
N TYR A 17 -9.29 -4.98 1.53
CA TYR A 17 -8.74 -6.16 2.20
C TYR A 17 -7.81 -6.98 1.30
N ALA A 18 -7.60 -6.58 0.05
CA ALA A 18 -6.79 -7.31 -0.92
C ALA A 18 -5.41 -7.65 -0.36
N HIS A 19 -5.02 -8.92 -0.46
CA HIS A 19 -3.75 -9.42 0.08
C HIS A 19 -3.11 -10.49 -0.80
N HIS A 20 -3.71 -10.81 -1.95
CA HIS A 20 -3.09 -11.63 -2.99
C HIS A 20 -2.81 -10.75 -4.21
N PRO A 21 -1.79 -11.08 -5.01
CA PRO A 21 -1.42 -10.22 -6.15
C PRO A 21 -2.56 -9.99 -7.13
N THR A 22 -3.37 -11.00 -7.40
CA THR A 22 -4.50 -10.88 -8.32
C THR A 22 -5.54 -9.90 -7.78
N GLU A 23 -5.84 -10.00 -6.47
CA GLU A 23 -6.78 -9.08 -5.82
C GLU A 23 -6.24 -7.66 -5.82
N LEU A 24 -4.96 -7.51 -5.50
CA LEU A 24 -4.30 -6.22 -5.44
C LEU A 24 -4.37 -5.53 -6.80
N ARG A 25 -4.05 -6.26 -7.85
CA ARG A 25 -4.09 -5.72 -9.20
C ARG A 25 -5.50 -5.32 -9.59
N ALA A 26 -6.49 -6.17 -9.30
CA ALA A 26 -7.89 -5.89 -9.63
C ALA A 26 -8.37 -4.62 -8.93
N THR A 27 -8.03 -4.46 -7.66
CA THR A 27 -8.41 -3.27 -6.88
C THR A 27 -7.78 -2.01 -7.47
N LEU A 28 -6.49 -2.07 -7.80
CA LEU A 28 -5.79 -0.91 -8.36
C LEU A 28 -6.32 -0.55 -9.74
N LEU A 29 -6.62 -1.53 -10.58
CA LEU A 29 -7.21 -1.27 -11.90
C LEU A 29 -8.59 -0.64 -11.76
N ALA A 30 -9.40 -1.13 -10.82
CA ALA A 30 -10.70 -0.53 -10.55
C ALA A 30 -10.57 0.91 -10.07
N ALA A 31 -9.58 1.18 -9.22
CA ALA A 31 -9.33 2.54 -8.73
C ALA A 31 -8.97 3.48 -9.86
N ARG A 32 -8.26 2.99 -10.88
CA ARG A 32 -7.86 3.82 -12.02
C ARG A 32 -9.01 4.32 -12.86
N ASP A 33 -10.18 3.71 -12.75
CA ASP A 33 -11.38 4.19 -13.44
C ASP A 33 -11.93 5.47 -12.80
N GLY A 34 -11.48 5.80 -11.59
CA GLY A 34 -11.89 7.03 -10.93
C GLY A 34 -11.13 8.24 -11.45
N ASP A 35 -11.57 9.41 -11.01
CA ASP A 35 -11.06 10.68 -11.49
C ASP A 35 -10.06 11.27 -10.47
N TRP A 36 -9.01 10.52 -10.19
CA TRP A 36 -7.99 10.91 -9.21
C TRP A 36 -6.80 11.55 -9.90
N SER A 37 -6.19 12.54 -9.22
CA SER A 37 -4.92 13.12 -9.70
C SER A 37 -3.79 12.09 -9.58
N ARG A 38 -3.73 11.37 -8.46
CA ARG A 38 -2.75 10.31 -8.24
C ARG A 38 -3.35 9.23 -7.37
N ILE A 39 -2.92 8.00 -7.58
CA ILE A 39 -3.25 6.89 -6.70
C ILE A 39 -2.01 6.54 -5.90
N ILE A 40 -2.09 6.70 -4.58
CA ILE A 40 -1.04 6.35 -3.64
C ILE A 40 -1.48 5.05 -2.98
N ALA A 41 -0.83 3.95 -3.34
CA ALA A 41 -1.12 2.64 -2.76
C ALA A 41 -0.26 2.44 -1.53
N VAL A 42 -0.89 2.14 -0.40
CA VAL A 42 -0.20 1.77 0.84
C VAL A 42 -0.46 0.29 1.04
N PHE A 43 0.55 -0.52 0.77
CA PHE A 43 0.40 -1.97 0.79
C PHE A 43 1.15 -2.59 1.97
N GLN A 44 0.42 -3.38 2.76
CA GLN A 44 1.00 -4.19 3.84
C GLN A 44 0.98 -5.64 3.41
N PRO A 45 2.17 -6.24 3.16
CA PRO A 45 2.22 -7.68 2.86
C PRO A 45 1.72 -8.50 4.05
N HIS A 46 0.99 -9.55 3.76
CA HIS A 46 0.46 -10.45 4.78
C HIS A 46 1.17 -11.79 4.69
N LEU A 47 1.76 -12.23 5.79
CA LEU A 47 2.54 -13.47 5.95
C LEU A 47 3.92 -13.40 5.30
N TYR A 48 4.91 -13.86 6.04
CA TYR A 48 6.28 -13.96 5.52
C TYR A 48 6.36 -14.96 4.38
N SER A 49 5.67 -16.09 4.51
CA SER A 49 5.67 -17.13 3.46
C SER A 49 5.13 -16.61 2.13
N ARG A 50 4.03 -15.87 2.18
CA ARG A 50 3.42 -15.34 0.96
C ARG A 50 4.31 -14.26 0.34
N THR A 51 4.92 -13.43 1.16
CA THR A 51 5.81 -12.36 0.70
C THR A 51 7.03 -12.96 0.01
N GLU A 52 7.62 -13.99 0.61
CA GLU A 52 8.77 -14.67 0.01
C GLU A 52 8.43 -15.26 -1.35
N PHE A 53 7.29 -15.90 -1.45
CA PHE A 53 6.88 -16.61 -2.66
C PHE A 53 6.40 -15.68 -3.77
N LEU A 54 5.74 -14.57 -3.41
CA LEU A 54 4.96 -13.78 -4.37
C LEU A 54 5.44 -12.34 -4.49
N HIS A 55 6.64 -12.01 -3.97
CA HIS A 55 7.09 -10.61 -3.99
C HIS A 55 7.15 -10.02 -5.39
N ALA A 56 7.54 -10.79 -6.39
CA ALA A 56 7.61 -10.30 -7.76
C ALA A 56 6.22 -9.99 -8.31
N GLU A 57 5.25 -10.85 -8.02
CA GLU A 57 3.87 -10.65 -8.49
C GLU A 57 3.21 -9.47 -7.77
N PHE A 58 3.50 -9.28 -6.48
CA PHE A 58 3.04 -8.09 -5.78
C PHE A 58 3.62 -6.83 -6.41
N ALA A 59 4.91 -6.85 -6.76
CA ALA A 59 5.55 -5.72 -7.41
C ALA A 59 4.88 -5.39 -8.74
N GLU A 60 4.58 -6.41 -9.53
CA GLU A 60 3.89 -6.20 -10.81
C GLU A 60 2.53 -5.54 -10.60
N ALA A 61 1.78 -5.98 -9.59
CA ALA A 61 0.47 -5.39 -9.29
C ALA A 61 0.61 -3.92 -8.89
N LEU A 62 1.62 -3.59 -8.11
CA LEU A 62 1.83 -2.23 -7.61
C LEU A 62 2.27 -1.25 -8.70
N LEU A 63 2.68 -1.73 -9.86
CA LEU A 63 2.96 -0.85 -11.00
C LEU A 63 1.73 -0.04 -11.42
N GLU A 64 0.53 -0.51 -11.07
CA GLU A 64 -0.71 0.19 -11.43
C GLU A 64 -0.97 1.44 -10.56
N ALA A 65 -0.24 1.62 -9.47
CA ALA A 65 -0.35 2.84 -8.66
C ALA A 65 0.65 3.89 -9.15
N ASP A 66 0.36 5.16 -8.86
CA ASP A 66 1.30 6.25 -9.18
C ASP A 66 2.44 6.30 -8.17
N VAL A 67 2.14 6.02 -6.90
CA VAL A 67 3.12 5.95 -5.82
C VAL A 67 2.80 4.70 -5.02
N ALA A 68 3.83 3.93 -4.67
CA ALA A 68 3.66 2.76 -3.83
C ALA A 68 4.40 2.97 -2.51
N VAL A 69 3.69 2.83 -1.41
CA VAL A 69 4.26 2.82 -0.05
C VAL A 69 4.09 1.39 0.46
N VAL A 70 5.19 0.74 0.80
CA VAL A 70 5.16 -0.64 1.27
C VAL A 70 5.57 -0.66 2.73
N THR A 71 4.74 -1.28 3.57
CA THR A 71 5.05 -1.44 5.00
C THR A 71 5.78 -2.76 5.24
N ASP A 72 6.10 -3.01 6.50
CA ASP A 72 6.64 -4.31 6.84
C ASP A 72 5.54 -5.37 6.81
N VAL A 73 5.98 -6.63 6.82
CA VAL A 73 5.08 -7.77 6.75
C VAL A 73 4.24 -7.86 8.02
N TYR A 74 2.95 -8.09 7.84
CA TYR A 74 2.08 -8.47 8.95
C TYR A 74 2.15 -10.00 9.06
N GLY A 75 2.88 -10.49 10.06
CA GLY A 75 3.21 -11.91 10.16
C GLY A 75 2.06 -12.79 10.62
N ALA A 76 1.06 -12.20 11.29
CA ALA A 76 -0.03 -12.94 11.90
C ALA A 76 0.53 -14.00 12.85
N ARG A 77 0.41 -15.28 12.51
CA ARG A 77 0.91 -16.37 13.37
C ARG A 77 2.28 -16.88 12.96
N GLU A 78 2.84 -16.33 11.89
CA GLU A 78 4.15 -16.78 11.43
C GLU A 78 5.26 -16.11 12.20
N GLU A 79 6.34 -16.84 12.41
CA GLU A 79 7.57 -16.25 12.92
C GLU A 79 8.27 -15.49 11.81
N PRO A 80 8.96 -14.39 12.15
CA PRO A 80 9.75 -13.67 11.15
C PRO A 80 10.78 -14.59 10.49
N ARG A 81 11.01 -14.38 9.20
CA ARG A 81 11.99 -15.14 8.42
C ARG A 81 13.13 -14.20 8.02
N PRO A 82 14.41 -14.61 8.26
CA PRO A 82 15.54 -13.78 7.88
C PRO A 82 15.49 -13.38 6.41
N GLY A 83 15.71 -12.10 6.15
CA GLY A 83 15.73 -11.58 4.79
C GLY A 83 14.37 -11.33 4.16
N ILE A 84 13.28 -11.64 4.85
CA ILE A 84 11.93 -11.46 4.31
C ILE A 84 11.28 -10.28 5.02
N SER A 85 11.04 -9.22 4.26
CA SER A 85 10.35 -8.02 4.74
C SER A 85 9.64 -7.36 3.56
N GLY A 86 8.94 -6.26 3.83
CA GLY A 86 8.31 -5.49 2.76
C GLY A 86 9.32 -4.94 1.77
N LYS A 87 10.57 -4.75 2.19
CA LYS A 87 11.62 -4.26 1.30
C LYS A 87 11.86 -5.18 0.11
N LEU A 88 11.60 -6.47 0.26
CA LEU A 88 11.71 -7.43 -0.83
C LEU A 88 10.82 -7.04 -2.01
N ILE A 89 9.61 -6.56 -1.71
CA ILE A 89 8.68 -6.10 -2.73
C ILE A 89 9.17 -4.78 -3.35
N VAL A 90 9.67 -3.87 -2.53
CA VAL A 90 10.23 -2.59 -3.00
C VAL A 90 11.37 -2.85 -3.98
N ASP A 91 12.28 -3.76 -3.62
CA ASP A 91 13.41 -4.09 -4.48
C ASP A 91 12.95 -4.71 -5.80
N SER A 92 11.94 -5.58 -5.75
CA SER A 92 11.36 -6.18 -6.95
C SER A 92 10.73 -5.12 -7.86
N LEU A 93 10.03 -4.15 -7.25
CA LEU A 93 9.39 -3.08 -8.00
C LEU A 93 10.43 -2.21 -8.71
N LEU A 94 11.51 -1.87 -8.03
CA LEU A 94 12.57 -1.05 -8.60
C LEU A 94 13.35 -1.78 -9.71
N ARG A 95 13.36 -3.12 -9.70
CA ARG A 95 13.92 -3.88 -10.84
C ARG A 95 13.03 -3.78 -12.06
N LEU A 96 11.70 -3.75 -11.86
CA LEU A 96 10.74 -3.62 -12.95
C LEU A 96 10.76 -2.21 -13.54
N ASP A 97 10.81 -1.21 -12.66
CA ASP A 97 10.79 0.19 -13.04
C ASP A 97 11.70 0.99 -12.10
N PRO A 98 12.96 1.24 -12.49
CA PRO A 98 13.90 1.94 -11.62
C PRO A 98 13.49 3.37 -11.26
N HIS A 99 12.56 3.96 -11.99
CA HIS A 99 12.10 5.32 -11.74
C HIS A 99 10.76 5.36 -11.01
N LYS A 100 10.22 4.20 -10.62
CA LYS A 100 8.93 4.15 -9.93
C LYS A 100 9.01 4.86 -8.58
N PRO A 101 8.10 5.80 -8.28
CA PRO A 101 8.01 6.35 -6.93
C PRO A 101 7.54 5.25 -5.96
N VAL A 102 8.47 4.74 -5.17
CA VAL A 102 8.18 3.70 -4.18
C VAL A 102 9.02 3.96 -2.94
N ILE A 103 8.45 3.71 -1.78
CA ILE A 103 9.14 3.90 -0.51
C ILE A 103 8.78 2.77 0.45
N TYR A 104 9.77 2.32 1.21
CA TYR A 104 9.59 1.33 2.25
C TYR A 104 9.49 2.04 3.60
N LEU A 105 8.31 1.98 4.23
CA LEU A 105 8.07 2.56 5.54
C LEU A 105 7.47 1.46 6.43
N PRO A 106 8.29 0.77 7.22
CA PRO A 106 7.82 -0.42 7.95
C PRO A 106 6.68 -0.15 8.92
N ARG A 107 6.60 1.05 9.50
CA ARG A 107 5.66 1.29 10.60
C ARG A 107 4.51 2.20 10.18
N VAL A 108 3.33 1.90 10.70
CA VAL A 108 2.10 2.65 10.43
C VAL A 108 2.27 4.15 10.72
N GLY A 109 2.90 4.49 11.85
CA GLY A 109 3.10 5.91 12.21
C GLY A 109 3.91 6.67 11.18
N SER A 110 4.96 6.05 10.64
CA SER A 110 5.79 6.68 9.61
C SER A 110 5.00 6.89 8.33
N VAL A 111 4.11 5.95 7.99
CA VAL A 111 3.27 6.07 6.80
C VAL A 111 2.30 7.24 6.96
N VAL A 112 1.70 7.38 8.13
CA VAL A 112 0.78 8.49 8.40
C VAL A 112 1.50 9.83 8.23
N GLU A 113 2.71 9.97 8.80
CA GLU A 113 3.51 11.19 8.65
C GLU A 113 3.85 11.48 7.20
N TYR A 114 4.22 10.44 6.45
CA TYR A 114 4.52 10.57 5.03
C TYR A 114 3.30 11.11 4.27
N LEU A 115 2.13 10.55 4.54
CA LEU A 115 0.90 10.97 3.86
C LEU A 115 0.53 12.42 4.22
N GLU A 116 0.70 12.81 5.49
CA GLU A 116 0.43 14.18 5.90
C GLU A 116 1.32 15.18 5.17
N ASP A 117 2.57 14.81 4.91
CA ASP A 117 3.53 15.68 4.25
C ASP A 117 3.40 15.69 2.72
N ARG A 118 2.97 14.59 2.13
CA ARG A 118 3.15 14.39 0.68
C ARG A 118 1.87 14.30 -0.11
N THR A 119 0.71 14.18 0.53
CA THR A 119 -0.54 14.13 -0.22
C THR A 119 -0.99 15.53 -0.61
N GLU A 120 -1.74 15.58 -1.70
CA GLU A 120 -2.28 16.81 -2.27
C GLU A 120 -3.73 16.60 -2.63
N GLU A 121 -4.45 17.71 -2.76
CA GLU A 121 -5.85 17.66 -3.18
C GLU A 121 -5.98 16.89 -4.50
N GLY A 122 -6.96 16.00 -4.57
CA GLY A 122 -7.18 15.15 -5.73
C GLY A 122 -6.56 13.76 -5.62
N ASP A 123 -5.71 13.53 -4.61
CA ASP A 123 -5.09 12.20 -4.42
C ASP A 123 -6.09 11.20 -3.86
N LEU A 124 -5.92 9.96 -4.29
CA LEU A 124 -6.55 8.80 -3.65
C LEU A 124 -5.48 8.08 -2.84
N VAL A 125 -5.72 7.90 -1.54
CA VAL A 125 -4.90 7.03 -0.70
C VAL A 125 -5.67 5.71 -0.56
N LEU A 126 -5.04 4.64 -1.02
CA LEU A 126 -5.67 3.31 -1.03
C LEU A 126 -4.84 2.40 -0.13
N THR A 127 -5.40 2.05 1.04
CA THR A 127 -4.73 1.13 1.96
C THR A 127 -5.14 -0.29 1.61
N LEU A 128 -4.14 -1.16 1.47
CA LEU A 128 -4.32 -2.52 0.93
C LEU A 128 -3.68 -3.53 1.86
N GLY A 129 -4.45 -4.50 2.32
CA GLY A 129 -3.95 -5.56 3.16
C GLY A 129 -4.99 -6.13 4.10
N ALA A 130 -4.69 -7.31 4.63
CA ALA A 130 -5.57 -8.05 5.53
C ALA A 130 -5.24 -7.84 7.01
N GLY A 131 -4.15 -7.13 7.31
CA GLY A 131 -3.72 -6.87 8.68
C GLY A 131 -4.24 -5.54 9.20
N ASP A 132 -3.35 -4.78 9.84
CA ASP A 132 -3.74 -3.54 10.50
C ASP A 132 -3.47 -2.27 9.68
N VAL A 133 -3.18 -2.42 8.39
CA VAL A 133 -2.89 -1.27 7.52
C VAL A 133 -4.06 -0.28 7.44
N HIS A 134 -5.30 -0.74 7.69
CA HIS A 134 -6.46 0.14 7.70
C HIS A 134 -6.30 1.29 8.72
N ARG A 135 -5.48 1.10 9.74
CA ARG A 135 -5.23 2.14 10.75
C ARG A 135 -4.53 3.35 10.16
N VAL A 136 -3.78 3.18 9.08
CA VAL A 136 -3.11 4.30 8.40
C VAL A 136 -4.17 5.33 7.97
N GLY A 137 -5.19 4.86 7.27
CA GLY A 137 -6.26 5.75 6.80
C GLY A 137 -7.04 6.38 7.94
N GLU A 138 -7.36 5.57 8.96
CA GLU A 138 -8.09 6.08 10.12
C GLU A 138 -7.32 7.19 10.83
N ARG A 139 -6.02 6.98 11.04
CA ARG A 139 -5.18 7.97 11.73
C ARG A 139 -4.95 9.21 10.86
N PHE A 140 -4.77 9.01 9.55
CA PHE A 140 -4.62 10.14 8.62
C PHE A 140 -5.87 11.02 8.65
N LEU A 141 -7.06 10.41 8.59
CA LEU A 141 -8.32 11.15 8.56
C LEU A 141 -8.60 11.88 9.87
N SER A 142 -8.14 11.34 11.00
CA SER A 142 -8.40 11.94 12.32
C SER A 142 -7.33 12.93 12.75
N ALA A 143 -6.22 13.04 12.04
CA ALA A 143 -5.14 13.98 12.39
C ALA A 143 -5.56 15.41 12.05
N ASP A 144 -5.10 16.38 12.83
CA ASP A 144 -5.38 17.80 12.62
C ASP A 144 -4.43 18.46 11.63
#